data_afbda45ae6997daae82a0f4e1902edeb
#
_entry.id   afbda45ae6997daae82a0f4e1902edeb
#
_cell.length_a   1.000
_cell.length_b   1.000
_cell.length_c   1.000
_cell.angle_alpha   90.00
_cell.angle_beta   90.00
_cell.angle_gamma   90.00
#
_symmetry.space_group_name_H-M   'P 1'
#
loop_
_entity.id
_entity.type
_entity.pdbx_description
1 polymer ?
#
loop_
_entity_poly.entity_id
_entity_poly.type
_entity_poly.pdbx_seq_one_letter_code
_entity_poly.pdbx_strand_id
1 'polypeptide(L)'
;MYRLLAIALFVSLPVHAADNKKTVVDFYEQAINQKDFAAASKYLGDRYIQHNPLAADGAEGLKAFIGFLRDKFPNAKSEIKRVFADGDYVILHVHNMREPGTRGRAIIDVFKLENGKIVEHWDVAEDIPEKMPHNNGMF
;
A
#
# COMPACT_ATOMS: atom_id res chain seq x y z
N MET A 1 40.65 -40.56 12.79
CA MET A 1 39.21 -40.37 12.63
C MET A 1 38.94 -38.87 12.49
N TYR A 2 38.75 -38.38 11.25
CA TYR A 2 38.42 -36.97 10.99
C TYR A 2 36.92 -36.83 10.91
N ARG A 3 36.32 -36.05 11.83
CA ARG A 3 34.89 -35.70 11.77
C ARG A 3 34.74 -34.52 10.81
N LEU A 4 34.11 -34.77 9.65
CA LEU A 4 33.66 -33.70 8.76
C LEU A 4 32.44 -33.00 9.41
N LEU A 5 32.62 -31.73 9.76
CA LEU A 5 31.56 -30.87 10.19
C LEU A 5 30.84 -30.35 8.92
N ALA A 6 29.66 -30.85 8.64
CA ALA A 6 28.82 -30.30 7.56
C ALA A 6 28.21 -28.98 8.05
N ILE A 7 28.69 -27.85 7.51
CA ILE A 7 28.07 -26.54 7.71
C ILE A 7 26.88 -26.49 6.75
N ALA A 8 25.66 -26.58 7.28
CA ALA A 8 24.44 -26.33 6.51
C ALA A 8 24.33 -24.81 6.26
N LEU A 9 24.57 -24.39 5.02
CA LEU A 9 24.36 -23.02 4.58
C LEU A 9 22.84 -22.82 4.41
N PHE A 10 22.20 -22.16 5.36
CA PHE A 10 20.82 -21.69 5.21
C PHE A 10 20.83 -20.52 4.22
N VAL A 11 20.59 -20.82 2.95
CA VAL A 11 20.26 -19.80 1.94
C VAL A 11 18.80 -19.40 2.18
N SER A 12 18.59 -18.30 2.91
CA SER A 12 17.29 -17.65 2.93
C SER A 12 17.05 -17.08 1.51
N LEU A 13 16.15 -17.72 0.76
CA LEU A 13 15.70 -17.17 -0.51
C LEU A 13 15.03 -15.82 -0.22
N PRO A 14 15.41 -14.74 -0.89
CA PRO A 14 14.71 -13.47 -0.73
C PRO A 14 13.26 -13.69 -1.16
N VAL A 15 12.29 -13.32 -0.31
CA VAL A 15 10.90 -13.15 -0.73
C VAL A 15 10.95 -12.18 -1.89
N HIS A 16 10.54 -12.62 -3.09
CA HIS A 16 10.79 -11.87 -4.30
C HIS A 16 10.05 -10.54 -4.27
N ALA A 17 10.70 -9.46 -4.66
CA ALA A 17 10.11 -8.14 -4.81
C ALA A 17 8.80 -8.16 -5.65
N ALA A 18 8.68 -9.13 -6.58
CA ALA A 18 7.46 -9.36 -7.35
C ALA A 18 6.28 -9.80 -6.46
N ASP A 19 6.50 -10.67 -5.46
CA ASP A 19 5.46 -11.14 -4.55
C ASP A 19 5.01 -10.02 -3.61
N ASN A 20 5.93 -9.19 -3.12
CA ASN A 20 5.62 -8.01 -2.31
C ASN A 20 4.81 -6.98 -3.09
N LYS A 21 5.14 -6.72 -4.37
CA LYS A 21 4.34 -5.86 -5.25
C LYS A 21 2.91 -6.38 -5.39
N LYS A 22 2.76 -7.68 -5.66
CA LYS A 22 1.43 -8.30 -5.80
C LYS A 22 0.64 -8.18 -4.50
N THR A 23 1.24 -8.49 -3.37
CA THR A 23 0.62 -8.37 -2.04
C THR A 23 0.06 -6.96 -1.81
N VAL A 24 0.86 -5.92 -2.09
CA VAL A 24 0.44 -4.53 -1.87
C VAL A 24 -0.63 -4.08 -2.87
N VAL A 25 -0.52 -4.46 -4.14
CA VAL A 25 -1.53 -4.13 -5.16
C VAL A 25 -2.88 -4.78 -4.82
N ASP A 26 -2.87 -6.06 -4.45
CA ASP A 26 -4.09 -6.79 -4.06
C ASP A 26 -4.69 -6.19 -2.78
N PHE A 27 -3.86 -5.88 -1.78
CA PHE A 27 -4.31 -5.17 -0.58
C PHE A 27 -4.98 -3.84 -0.91
N TYR A 28 -4.33 -3.02 -1.75
CA TYR A 28 -4.82 -1.70 -2.12
C TYR A 28 -6.17 -1.79 -2.83
N GLU A 29 -6.32 -2.75 -3.74
CA GLU A 29 -7.58 -3.00 -4.43
C GLU A 29 -8.69 -3.36 -3.43
N GLN A 30 -8.44 -4.30 -2.50
CA GLN A 30 -9.43 -4.70 -1.51
C GLN A 30 -9.77 -3.57 -0.52
N ALA A 31 -8.74 -2.88 0.00
CA ALA A 31 -8.92 -1.85 1.01
C ALA A 31 -9.58 -0.58 0.46
N ILE A 32 -9.10 -0.08 -0.68
CA ILE A 32 -9.42 1.26 -1.16
C ILE A 32 -10.51 1.24 -2.23
N ASN A 33 -10.40 0.37 -3.22
CA ASN A 33 -11.38 0.32 -4.31
C ASN A 33 -12.62 -0.49 -3.93
N GLN A 34 -12.44 -1.70 -3.40
CA GLN A 34 -13.56 -2.56 -2.97
C GLN A 34 -14.11 -2.17 -1.59
N LYS A 35 -13.32 -1.44 -0.78
CA LYS A 35 -13.70 -1.01 0.57
C LYS A 35 -14.10 -2.18 1.47
N ASP A 36 -13.39 -3.31 1.30
CA ASP A 36 -13.59 -4.57 2.04
C ASP A 36 -12.42 -4.81 3.00
N PHE A 37 -12.64 -4.45 4.29
CA PHE A 37 -11.64 -4.68 5.33
C PHE A 37 -11.37 -6.17 5.57
N ALA A 38 -12.40 -7.02 5.49
CA ALA A 38 -12.24 -8.46 5.76
C ALA A 38 -11.32 -9.11 4.72
N ALA A 39 -11.44 -8.71 3.46
CA ALA A 39 -10.53 -9.15 2.40
C ALA A 39 -9.14 -8.52 2.54
N ALA A 40 -9.06 -7.21 2.81
CA ALA A 40 -7.80 -6.47 2.95
C ALA A 40 -6.97 -6.94 4.15
N SER A 41 -7.60 -7.24 5.29
CA SER A 41 -6.90 -7.64 6.52
C SER A 41 -6.05 -8.91 6.37
N LYS A 42 -6.34 -9.76 5.38
CA LYS A 42 -5.56 -10.98 5.08
C LYS A 42 -4.12 -10.68 4.65
N TYR A 43 -3.85 -9.47 4.19
CA TYR A 43 -2.53 -9.02 3.75
C TYR A 43 -1.72 -8.37 4.88
N LEU A 44 -2.35 -8.03 6.02
CA LEU A 44 -1.68 -7.43 7.16
C LEU A 44 -0.91 -8.47 7.97
N GLY A 45 0.20 -8.03 8.58
CA GLY A 45 0.94 -8.76 9.58
C GLY A 45 0.32 -8.63 10.99
N ASP A 46 1.07 -9.09 12.00
CA ASP A 46 0.64 -9.05 13.41
C ASP A 46 0.50 -7.63 13.96
N ARG A 47 1.10 -6.65 13.29
CA ARG A 47 0.98 -5.23 13.55
C ARG A 47 0.73 -4.47 12.24
N TYR A 48 0.16 -3.29 12.36
CA TYR A 48 0.03 -2.33 11.26
C TYR A 48 0.23 -0.93 11.81
N ILE A 49 1.39 -0.34 11.54
CA ILE A 49 1.78 0.99 12.02
C ILE A 49 1.40 2.01 10.96
N GLN A 50 0.61 3.01 11.33
CA GLN A 50 0.11 4.03 10.41
C GLN A 50 0.81 5.37 10.64
N HIS A 51 1.35 5.97 9.56
CA HIS A 51 1.99 7.28 9.61
C HIS A 51 1.21 8.40 8.90
N ASN A 52 0.06 8.10 8.29
CA ASN A 52 -0.82 9.16 7.79
C ASN A 52 -1.39 9.94 8.98
N PRO A 53 -1.19 11.29 9.03
CA PRO A 53 -1.63 12.10 10.18
C PRO A 53 -3.16 12.19 10.33
N LEU A 54 -3.92 11.75 9.33
CA LEU A 54 -5.38 11.79 9.31
C LEU A 54 -6.03 10.43 9.55
N ALA A 55 -5.25 9.37 9.76
CA ALA A 55 -5.74 8.02 9.99
C ALA A 55 -5.30 7.52 11.38
N ALA A 56 -6.19 6.83 12.08
CA ALA A 56 -5.86 6.18 13.34
C ALA A 56 -4.92 4.99 13.11
N ASP A 57 -4.10 4.68 14.12
CA ASP A 57 -3.13 3.61 14.09
C ASP A 57 -3.77 2.21 14.18
N GLY A 58 -3.03 1.22 13.67
CA GLY A 58 -3.37 -0.20 13.76
C GLY A 58 -4.47 -0.67 12.80
N ALA A 59 -4.73 -1.96 12.83
CA ALA A 59 -5.72 -2.61 11.95
C ALA A 59 -7.14 -2.06 12.17
N GLU A 60 -7.51 -1.72 13.41
CA GLU A 60 -8.81 -1.11 13.71
C GLU A 60 -8.92 0.32 13.16
N GLY A 61 -7.81 1.08 13.16
CA GLY A 61 -7.73 2.38 12.49
C GLY A 61 -7.96 2.26 10.99
N LEU A 62 -7.33 1.29 10.33
CA LEU A 62 -7.56 0.99 8.92
C LEU A 62 -9.01 0.59 8.64
N LYS A 63 -9.60 -0.25 9.49
CA LYS A 63 -11.01 -0.66 9.39
C LYS A 63 -11.96 0.53 9.47
N ALA A 64 -11.73 1.43 10.41
CA ALA A 64 -12.51 2.67 10.55
C ALA A 64 -12.37 3.56 9.30
N PHE A 65 -11.16 3.69 8.76
CA PHE A 65 -10.90 4.46 7.52
C PHE A 65 -11.61 3.85 6.31
N ILE A 66 -11.55 2.53 6.14
CA ILE A 66 -12.28 1.83 5.05
C ILE A 66 -13.79 2.03 5.19
N GLY A 67 -14.33 1.96 6.42
CA GLY A 67 -15.72 2.27 6.72
C GLY A 67 -16.10 3.70 6.32
N PHE A 68 -15.26 4.67 6.69
CA PHE A 68 -15.43 6.06 6.30
C PHE A 68 -15.45 6.24 4.77
N LEU A 69 -14.53 5.58 4.03
CA LEU A 69 -14.53 5.63 2.57
C LEU A 69 -15.81 5.06 1.97
N ARG A 70 -16.28 3.92 2.49
CA ARG A 70 -17.51 3.29 2.03
C ARG A 70 -18.74 4.17 2.25
N ASP A 71 -18.82 4.83 3.40
CA ASP A 71 -20.00 5.59 3.79
C ASP A 71 -20.04 7.00 3.17
N LYS A 72 -18.87 7.64 3.03
CA LYS A 72 -18.77 9.02 2.54
C LYS A 72 -18.41 9.12 1.05
N PHE A 73 -17.63 8.17 0.56
CA PHE A 73 -17.12 8.18 -0.81
C PHE A 73 -17.32 6.81 -1.49
N PRO A 74 -18.59 6.33 -1.60
CA PRO A 74 -18.87 5.00 -2.14
C PRO A 74 -18.36 4.83 -3.58
N ASN A 75 -18.33 5.90 -4.37
CA ASN A 75 -17.90 5.92 -5.76
C ASN A 75 -16.43 6.31 -5.94
N ALA A 76 -15.68 6.48 -4.84
CA ALA A 76 -14.24 6.75 -4.92
C ALA A 76 -13.50 5.62 -5.62
N LYS A 77 -12.56 6.00 -6.49
CA LYS A 77 -11.66 5.08 -7.21
C LYS A 77 -10.23 5.56 -7.13
N SER A 78 -9.34 4.59 -7.05
CA SER A 78 -7.90 4.80 -7.16
C SER A 78 -7.35 3.97 -8.30
N GLU A 79 -6.51 4.60 -9.12
CA GLU A 79 -5.77 3.94 -10.19
C GLU A 79 -4.27 3.96 -9.84
N ILE A 80 -3.67 2.79 -9.70
CA ILE A 80 -2.24 2.66 -9.48
C ILE A 80 -1.52 2.91 -10.81
N LYS A 81 -0.78 4.00 -10.89
CA LYS A 81 -0.03 4.39 -12.09
C LYS A 81 1.32 3.70 -12.18
N ARG A 82 2.00 3.50 -11.05
CA ARG A 82 3.32 2.86 -10.98
C ARG A 82 3.47 2.09 -9.68
N VAL A 83 4.22 1.00 -9.73
CA VAL A 83 4.59 0.19 -8.57
C VAL A 83 6.09 -0.03 -8.58
N PHE A 84 6.74 0.30 -7.49
CA PHE A 84 8.16 0.04 -7.29
C PHE A 84 8.35 -0.85 -6.05
N ALA A 85 9.43 -1.64 -6.01
CA ALA A 85 9.82 -2.37 -4.82
C ALA A 85 11.33 -2.31 -4.64
N ASP A 86 11.74 -2.12 -3.39
CA ASP A 86 13.12 -2.17 -2.96
C ASP A 86 13.18 -2.90 -1.60
N GLY A 87 13.76 -4.11 -1.61
CA GLY A 87 13.77 -4.98 -0.43
C GLY A 87 12.36 -5.25 0.11
N ASP A 88 12.14 -4.88 1.37
CA ASP A 88 10.88 -5.05 2.07
C ASP A 88 9.88 -3.89 1.84
N TYR A 89 10.23 -2.93 1.01
CA TYR A 89 9.39 -1.77 0.73
C TYR A 89 8.74 -1.86 -0.64
N VAL A 90 7.46 -1.46 -0.71
CA VAL A 90 6.72 -1.26 -1.95
C VAL A 90 6.17 0.15 -1.97
N ILE A 91 6.36 0.83 -3.11
CA ILE A 91 5.92 2.20 -3.32
C ILE A 91 4.89 2.21 -4.45
N LEU A 92 3.75 2.83 -4.20
CA LEU A 92 2.72 3.08 -5.20
C LEU A 92 2.69 4.56 -5.56
N HIS A 93 2.56 4.86 -6.84
CA HIS A 93 2.15 6.17 -7.34
C HIS A 93 0.72 6.06 -7.84
N VAL A 94 -0.20 6.79 -7.23
CA VAL A 94 -1.64 6.57 -7.35
C VAL A 94 -2.37 7.84 -7.75
N HIS A 95 -3.33 7.70 -8.68
CA HIS A 95 -4.37 8.70 -8.93
C HIS A 95 -5.63 8.32 -8.14
N ASN A 96 -5.95 9.08 -7.12
CA ASN A 96 -7.14 8.88 -6.31
C ASN A 96 -8.22 9.91 -6.64
N MET A 97 -9.41 9.44 -7.01
CA MET A 97 -10.60 10.27 -7.22
C MET A 97 -11.64 9.89 -6.16
N ARG A 98 -11.78 10.71 -5.12
CA ARG A 98 -12.81 10.51 -4.09
C ARG A 98 -14.21 10.78 -4.65
N GLU A 99 -14.33 11.77 -5.50
CA GLU A 99 -15.60 12.14 -6.14
C GLU A 99 -15.45 12.06 -7.66
N PRO A 100 -16.34 11.34 -8.36
CA PRO A 100 -16.32 11.27 -9.82
C PRO A 100 -16.40 12.67 -10.46
N GLY A 101 -15.61 12.87 -11.52
CA GLY A 101 -15.59 14.14 -12.26
C GLY A 101 -14.66 15.20 -11.67
N THR A 102 -14.05 14.97 -10.49
CA THR A 102 -13.00 15.83 -9.95
C THR A 102 -11.64 15.45 -10.54
N ARG A 103 -10.65 16.33 -10.38
CA ARG A 103 -9.26 16.02 -10.78
C ARG A 103 -8.65 14.97 -9.88
N GLY A 104 -9.10 14.88 -8.63
CA GLY A 104 -8.56 14.00 -7.62
C GLY A 104 -7.22 14.47 -7.08
N ARG A 105 -6.43 13.53 -6.62
CA ARG A 105 -5.12 13.78 -6.03
C ARG A 105 -4.08 12.76 -6.48
N ALA A 106 -2.85 13.18 -6.51
CA ALA A 106 -1.69 12.29 -6.62
C ALA A 106 -1.28 11.85 -5.22
N ILE A 107 -1.04 10.56 -5.05
CA ILE A 107 -0.61 9.97 -3.79
C ILE A 107 0.66 9.16 -4.03
N ILE A 108 1.61 9.29 -3.13
CA ILE A 108 2.71 8.34 -2.97
C ILE A 108 2.44 7.58 -1.68
N ASP A 109 2.12 6.29 -1.82
CA ASP A 109 1.99 5.35 -0.71
C ASP A 109 3.27 4.54 -0.57
N VAL A 110 3.76 4.35 0.64
CA VAL A 110 4.90 3.50 0.95
C VAL A 110 4.45 2.44 1.95
N PHE A 111 4.70 1.18 1.62
CA PHE A 111 4.39 0.03 2.46
C PHE A 111 5.68 -0.70 2.83
N LYS A 112 5.80 -1.09 4.10
CA LYS A 112 6.81 -2.03 4.55
C LYS A 112 6.17 -3.38 4.81
N LEU A 113 6.85 -4.44 4.35
CA LEU A 113 6.42 -5.81 4.56
C LEU A 113 7.42 -6.56 5.43
N GLU A 114 6.91 -7.53 6.18
CA GLU A 114 7.70 -8.54 6.88
C GLU A 114 7.07 -9.90 6.58
N ASN A 115 7.88 -10.83 6.11
CA ASN A 115 7.43 -12.17 5.70
C ASN A 115 6.21 -12.15 4.73
N GLY A 116 6.22 -11.21 3.77
CA GLY A 116 5.16 -11.07 2.78
C GLY A 116 3.85 -10.46 3.31
N LYS A 117 3.86 -9.88 4.52
CA LYS A 117 2.72 -9.21 5.16
C LYS A 117 3.03 -7.74 5.39
N ILE A 118 2.03 -6.89 5.17
CA ILE A 118 2.14 -5.44 5.38
C ILE A 118 2.13 -5.17 6.88
N VAL A 119 3.13 -4.44 7.37
CA VAL A 119 3.31 -4.10 8.78
C VAL A 119 3.36 -2.60 9.05
N GLU A 120 3.57 -1.77 8.01
CA GLU A 120 3.75 -0.34 8.21
C GLU A 120 3.41 0.43 6.92
N HIS A 121 2.85 1.63 7.04
CA HIS A 121 2.38 2.45 5.93
C HIS A 121 2.61 3.93 6.16
N TRP A 122 3.08 4.61 5.11
CA TRP A 122 3.19 6.07 4.98
C TRP A 122 2.51 6.50 3.70
N ASP A 123 2.00 7.72 3.68
CA ASP A 123 1.58 8.36 2.44
C ASP A 123 1.79 9.87 2.47
N VAL A 124 1.88 10.44 1.29
CA VAL A 124 1.75 11.87 1.05
C VAL A 124 0.82 12.06 -0.13
N ALA A 125 -0.09 13.02 -0.02
CA ALA A 125 -1.08 13.31 -1.04
C ALA A 125 -1.12 14.79 -1.38
N GLU A 126 -1.22 15.08 -2.67
CA GLU A 126 -1.38 16.44 -3.19
C GLU A 126 -2.60 16.50 -4.12
N ASP A 127 -3.46 17.48 -3.93
CA ASP A 127 -4.58 17.72 -4.82
C ASP A 127 -4.08 18.18 -6.19
N ILE A 128 -4.63 17.64 -7.27
CA ILE A 128 -4.24 18.00 -8.63
C ILE A 128 -4.76 19.40 -8.94
N PRO A 129 -3.87 20.39 -9.12
CA PRO A 129 -4.27 21.78 -9.30
C PRO A 129 -5.00 21.99 -10.62
N GLU A 130 -5.82 23.02 -10.68
CA GLU A 130 -6.51 23.39 -11.91
C GLU A 130 -5.57 23.85 -13.01
N LYS A 131 -4.51 24.54 -12.62
CA LYS A 131 -3.48 25.07 -13.52
C LYS A 131 -2.11 24.67 -13.04
N MET A 132 -1.29 24.22 -13.97
CA MET A 132 0.11 23.90 -13.78
C MET A 132 0.97 24.74 -14.73
N PRO A 133 2.22 25.08 -14.39
CA PRO A 133 3.13 25.82 -15.27
C PRO A 133 3.62 25.01 -16.48
N HIS A 134 3.16 23.76 -16.62
CA HIS A 134 3.50 22.80 -17.67
C HIS A 134 2.30 21.89 -17.99
N ASN A 135 2.39 21.13 -19.08
CA ASN A 135 1.34 20.21 -19.54
C ASN A 135 1.65 18.72 -19.29
N ASN A 136 2.64 18.41 -18.44
CA ASN A 136 3.08 17.02 -18.21
C ASN A 136 2.11 16.23 -17.30
N GLY A 137 1.27 16.92 -16.53
CA GLY A 137 0.46 16.32 -15.48
C GLY A 137 1.28 15.92 -14.24
N MET A 138 0.68 15.10 -13.38
CA MET A 138 1.30 14.59 -12.15
C MET A 138 1.57 13.06 -12.23
N PHE A 139 1.36 12.44 -13.40
CA PHE A 139 1.52 10.99 -13.55
C PHE A 139 2.39 10.62 -14.74
#